data_3a135df977c8d899136da2f548fbf802
#
_entry.id   3a135df977c8d899136da2f548fbf802
#
_cell.length_a   1.000
_cell.length_b   1.000
_cell.length_c   1.000
_cell.angle_alpha   90.00
_cell.angle_beta   90.00
_cell.angle_gamma   90.00
#
_symmetry.space_group_name_H-M   'P 1'
#
loop_
_entity.id
_entity.type
_entity.pdbx_description
1 polymer ?
#
loop_
_entity_poly.entity_id
_entity_poly.type
_entity_poly.pdbx_seq_one_letter_code
_entity_poly.pdbx_strand_id
1 'polypeptide(L)'
;MRVDILLEPDQSPDQLVELARLAEACGIQRLWLQNYLSCRDPFMALVPAAQATRRIGLGVCVVSPWEMHPVKLANALLTLQEFSGGRAALVVGGGGEWLARLGIAPVKRVRAVREALELVHRGVAGAPLTYQGELYRVYGY
;
A
#
# COMPACT_ATOMS: atom_id res chain seq x y z
N MET A 1 -0.60 -17.42 18.05
CA MET A 1 -0.35 -17.42 16.59
C MET A 1 -0.99 -16.17 16.00
N ARG A 2 -0.34 -15.50 15.06
CA ARG A 2 -0.90 -14.34 14.36
C ARG A 2 -1.28 -14.78 12.93
N VAL A 3 -2.48 -14.42 12.49
CA VAL A 3 -3.01 -14.80 11.19
C VAL A 3 -3.42 -13.52 10.45
N ASP A 4 -2.94 -13.39 9.25
CA ASP A 4 -3.36 -12.36 8.30
C ASP A 4 -4.12 -13.04 7.15
N ILE A 5 -4.98 -12.30 6.47
CA ILE A 5 -5.63 -12.75 5.23
C ILE A 5 -5.27 -11.82 4.08
N LEU A 6 -5.21 -12.37 2.89
CA LEU A 6 -4.98 -11.64 1.65
C LEU A 6 -6.21 -11.84 0.75
N LEU A 7 -6.80 -10.74 0.31
CA LEU A 7 -7.95 -10.73 -0.59
C LEU A 7 -7.55 -10.26 -1.98
N GLU A 8 -8.22 -10.84 -2.97
CA GLU A 8 -8.21 -10.33 -4.34
C GLU A 8 -8.98 -9.01 -4.40
N PRO A 9 -8.64 -8.05 -5.28
CA PRO A 9 -9.27 -6.73 -5.32
C PRO A 9 -10.53 -6.68 -6.21
N ASP A 10 -11.24 -7.78 -6.35
CA ASP A 10 -12.44 -7.94 -7.18
C ASP A 10 -13.75 -7.68 -6.40
N GLN A 11 -13.71 -7.71 -5.07
CA GLN A 11 -14.86 -7.46 -4.22
C GLN A 11 -15.41 -6.03 -4.40
N SER A 12 -16.73 -5.88 -4.33
CA SER A 12 -17.34 -4.56 -4.22
C SER A 12 -16.95 -3.87 -2.90
N PRO A 13 -17.04 -2.53 -2.79
CA PRO A 13 -16.76 -1.84 -1.53
C PRO A 13 -17.57 -2.37 -0.35
N ASP A 14 -18.85 -2.70 -0.56
CA ASP A 14 -19.72 -3.24 0.50
C ASP A 14 -19.28 -4.64 0.94
N GLN A 15 -18.96 -5.53 -0.01
CA GLN A 15 -18.42 -6.85 0.27
C GLN A 15 -17.10 -6.77 1.04
N LEU A 16 -16.22 -5.81 0.68
CA LEU A 16 -14.95 -5.64 1.37
C LEU A 16 -15.16 -5.17 2.82
N VAL A 17 -16.16 -4.31 3.07
CA VAL A 17 -16.55 -3.89 4.43
C VAL A 17 -17.05 -5.09 5.24
N GLU A 18 -17.92 -5.92 4.68
CA GLU A 18 -18.43 -7.13 5.36
C GLU A 18 -17.33 -8.12 5.69
N LEU A 19 -16.43 -8.39 4.73
CA LEU A 19 -15.28 -9.26 4.92
C LEU A 19 -14.32 -8.73 5.99
N ALA A 20 -14.05 -7.42 6.01
CA ALA A 20 -13.20 -6.79 7.01
C ALA A 20 -13.80 -6.89 8.43
N ARG A 21 -15.12 -6.69 8.58
CA ARG A 21 -15.83 -6.87 9.85
C ARG A 21 -15.79 -8.31 10.32
N LEU A 22 -16.03 -9.26 9.42
CA LEU A 22 -15.96 -10.68 9.71
C LEU A 22 -14.55 -11.09 10.15
N ALA A 23 -13.53 -10.66 9.39
CA ALA A 23 -12.14 -10.95 9.73
C ALA A 23 -11.76 -10.36 11.11
N GLU A 24 -12.20 -9.14 11.41
CA GLU A 24 -12.00 -8.52 12.73
C GLU A 24 -12.69 -9.30 13.84
N ALA A 25 -13.92 -9.77 13.62
CA ALA A 25 -14.67 -10.57 14.58
C ALA A 25 -14.01 -11.95 14.83
N CYS A 26 -13.40 -12.52 13.81
CA CYS A 26 -12.65 -13.78 13.90
C CYS A 26 -11.23 -13.63 14.48
N GLY A 27 -10.81 -12.42 14.85
CA GLY A 27 -9.50 -12.17 15.44
C GLY A 27 -8.34 -12.20 14.43
N ILE A 28 -8.63 -12.03 13.15
CA ILE A 28 -7.61 -11.84 12.11
C ILE A 28 -6.86 -10.54 12.41
N GLN A 29 -5.53 -10.60 12.33
CA GLN A 29 -4.70 -9.46 12.69
C GLN A 29 -4.68 -8.38 11.62
N ARG A 30 -4.58 -8.79 10.35
CA ARG A 30 -4.55 -7.87 9.22
C ARG A 30 -5.23 -8.45 8.00
N LEU A 31 -5.94 -7.59 7.31
CA LEU A 31 -6.46 -7.82 5.98
C LEU A 31 -5.55 -7.10 4.98
N TRP A 32 -5.01 -7.85 4.05
CA TRP A 32 -4.24 -7.36 2.91
C TRP A 32 -5.12 -7.38 1.67
N LEU A 33 -5.06 -6.30 0.90
CA LEU A 33 -5.70 -6.23 -0.41
C LEU A 33 -4.62 -6.22 -1.49
N GLN A 34 -4.76 -7.10 -2.47
CA GLN A 34 -3.84 -7.16 -3.60
C GLN A 34 -3.97 -5.93 -4.50
N ASN A 35 -2.87 -5.59 -5.17
CA ASN A 35 -2.81 -4.49 -6.13
C ASN A 35 -2.59 -5.05 -7.53
N TYR A 36 -3.65 -5.02 -8.36
CA TYR A 36 -3.61 -5.45 -9.75
C TYR A 36 -3.97 -4.28 -10.69
N LEU A 37 -3.40 -4.29 -11.90
CA LEU A 37 -3.60 -3.25 -12.90
C LEU A 37 -5.06 -3.08 -13.37
N SER A 38 -5.83 -4.16 -13.36
CA SER A 38 -7.19 -4.20 -13.93
C SER A 38 -8.29 -4.12 -12.88
N CYS A 39 -7.92 -3.85 -11.63
CA CYS A 39 -8.86 -3.82 -10.51
C CYS A 39 -8.95 -2.42 -9.89
N ARG A 40 -9.73 -2.31 -8.83
CA ARG A 40 -9.85 -1.07 -8.05
C ARG A 40 -8.52 -0.71 -7.41
N ASP A 41 -8.25 0.59 -7.26
CA ASP A 41 -7.13 1.06 -6.45
C ASP A 41 -7.29 0.55 -5.01
N PRO A 42 -6.31 -0.18 -4.45
CA PRO A 42 -6.45 -0.83 -3.17
C PRO A 42 -6.47 0.14 -1.98
N PHE A 43 -5.80 1.29 -2.08
CA PHE A 43 -5.85 2.31 -1.02
C PHE A 43 -7.25 2.90 -0.91
N MET A 44 -7.84 3.27 -2.04
CA MET A 44 -9.20 3.81 -2.09
C MET A 44 -10.23 2.77 -1.68
N ALA A 45 -10.09 1.52 -2.11
CA ALA A 45 -11.01 0.44 -1.78
C ALA A 45 -11.02 0.08 -0.29
N LEU A 46 -9.89 0.28 0.42
CA LEU A 46 -9.79 0.01 1.86
C LEU A 46 -10.39 1.11 2.74
N VAL A 47 -10.67 2.31 2.23
CA VAL A 47 -11.19 3.41 3.05
C VAL A 47 -12.52 3.06 3.73
N PRO A 48 -13.56 2.52 3.06
CA PRO A 48 -14.79 2.12 3.72
C PRO A 48 -14.57 1.04 4.81
N ALA A 49 -13.70 0.07 4.55
CA ALA A 49 -13.33 -0.95 5.54
C ALA A 49 -12.60 -0.34 6.75
N ALA A 50 -11.73 0.66 6.52
CA ALA A 50 -11.05 1.39 7.59
C ALA A 50 -12.02 2.10 8.53
N GLN A 51 -13.05 2.72 7.97
CA GLN A 51 -14.10 3.40 8.74
C GLN A 51 -15.05 2.44 9.47
N ALA A 52 -15.26 1.24 8.89
CA ALA A 52 -16.19 0.23 9.40
C ALA A 52 -15.60 -0.70 10.48
N THR A 53 -14.29 -0.68 10.69
CA THR A 53 -13.55 -1.54 11.63
C THR A 53 -12.78 -0.72 12.66
N ARG A 54 -12.28 -1.34 13.74
CA ARG A 54 -11.61 -0.64 14.84
C ARG A 54 -10.24 -1.21 15.23
N ARG A 55 -9.99 -2.49 14.98
CA ARG A 55 -8.80 -3.21 15.46
C ARG A 55 -7.97 -3.84 14.35
N ILE A 56 -8.62 -4.40 13.33
CA ILE A 56 -7.93 -5.09 12.25
C ILE A 56 -7.01 -4.14 11.49
N GLY A 57 -5.77 -4.56 11.26
CA GLY A 57 -4.86 -3.85 10.38
C GLY A 57 -5.33 -3.94 8.92
N LEU A 58 -5.08 -2.90 8.14
CA LEU A 58 -5.46 -2.83 6.73
C LEU A 58 -4.24 -2.56 5.90
N GLY A 59 -3.95 -3.42 4.95
CA GLY A 59 -2.71 -3.36 4.19
C GLY A 59 -2.90 -3.50 2.70
N VAL A 60 -2.04 -2.84 1.96
CA VAL A 60 -1.91 -3.00 0.50
C VAL A 60 -0.70 -3.86 0.18
N CYS A 61 -0.90 -4.91 -0.60
CA CYS A 61 0.12 -5.88 -0.98
C CYS A 61 -0.06 -6.32 -2.44
N VAL A 62 0.85 -6.06 -3.31
CA VAL A 62 2.14 -5.41 -3.25
C VAL A 62 2.14 -4.21 -4.22
N VAL A 63 2.70 -3.09 -3.86
CA VAL A 63 2.85 -1.95 -4.76
C VAL A 63 4.29 -1.83 -5.23
N SER A 64 4.47 -1.59 -6.52
CA SER A 64 5.78 -1.37 -7.11
C SER A 64 6.11 0.12 -7.20
N PRO A 65 7.35 0.54 -6.89
CA PRO A 65 7.78 1.92 -7.07
C PRO A 65 7.88 2.34 -8.54
N TRP A 66 7.68 1.40 -9.46
CA TRP A 66 7.57 1.66 -10.90
C TRP A 66 6.15 2.02 -11.34
N GLU A 67 5.13 1.65 -10.54
CA GLU A 67 3.73 2.00 -10.76
C GLU A 67 3.39 3.34 -10.15
N MET A 68 3.92 3.58 -8.96
CA MET A 68 3.61 4.77 -8.19
C MET A 68 4.90 5.33 -7.57
N HIS A 69 5.17 6.61 -7.81
CA HIS A 69 6.34 7.27 -7.23
C HIS A 69 6.31 7.17 -5.69
N PRO A 70 7.44 6.83 -5.03
CA PRO A 70 7.49 6.58 -3.58
C PRO A 70 6.91 7.68 -2.69
N VAL A 71 7.04 8.95 -3.07
CA VAL A 71 6.41 10.08 -2.36
C VAL A 71 4.88 10.00 -2.44
N LYS A 72 4.32 9.64 -3.59
CA LYS A 72 2.87 9.47 -3.74
C LYS A 72 2.38 8.24 -2.99
N LEU A 73 3.20 7.21 -2.93
CA LEU A 73 2.94 6.02 -2.14
C LEU A 73 2.90 6.34 -0.63
N ALA A 74 3.82 7.18 -0.15
CA ALA A 74 3.78 7.70 1.22
C ALA A 74 2.50 8.49 1.51
N ASN A 75 2.06 9.35 0.59
CA ASN A 75 0.81 10.10 0.75
C ASN A 75 -0.42 9.19 0.82
N ALA A 76 -0.50 8.19 -0.06
CA ALA A 76 -1.61 7.24 -0.06
C ALA A 76 -1.64 6.43 1.25
N LEU A 77 -0.48 6.00 1.73
CA LEU A 77 -0.34 5.30 3.00
C LEU A 77 -0.76 6.18 4.19
N LEU A 78 -0.32 7.44 4.23
CA LEU A 78 -0.73 8.40 5.27
C LEU A 78 -2.24 8.64 5.28
N THR A 79 -2.83 8.82 4.11
CA THR A 79 -4.28 8.98 3.99
C THR A 79 -5.03 7.76 4.54
N LEU A 80 -4.61 6.54 4.17
CA LEU A 80 -5.20 5.33 4.73
C LEU A 80 -4.95 5.20 6.24
N GLN A 81 -3.78 5.65 6.71
CA GLN A 81 -3.42 5.70 8.13
C GLN A 81 -4.38 6.58 8.93
N GLU A 82 -4.73 7.75 8.40
CA GLU A 82 -5.73 8.65 9.02
C GLU A 82 -7.11 8.00 9.08
N PHE A 83 -7.62 7.49 7.96
CA PHE A 83 -8.92 6.81 7.92
C PHE A 83 -9.00 5.58 8.81
N SER A 84 -7.89 4.87 8.97
CA SER A 84 -7.84 3.65 9.78
C SER A 84 -7.50 3.90 11.25
N GLY A 85 -7.16 5.14 11.65
CA GLY A 85 -6.73 5.44 13.01
C GLY A 85 -5.43 4.72 13.40
N GLY A 86 -4.45 4.71 12.52
CA GLY A 86 -3.12 4.15 12.82
C GLY A 86 -2.91 2.68 12.42
N ARG A 87 -3.81 2.07 11.63
CA ARG A 87 -3.79 0.63 11.32
C ARG A 87 -3.35 0.28 9.89
N ALA A 88 -2.92 1.28 9.11
CA ALA A 88 -2.50 1.05 7.72
C ALA A 88 -1.15 0.33 7.63
N ALA A 89 -0.98 -0.44 6.58
CA ALA A 89 0.26 -1.13 6.27
C ALA A 89 0.50 -1.22 4.75
N LEU A 90 1.75 -1.44 4.37
CA LEU A 90 2.15 -1.48 2.98
C LEU A 90 3.24 -2.53 2.78
N VAL A 91 3.14 -3.27 1.67
CA VAL A 91 4.23 -4.08 1.14
C VAL A 91 4.70 -3.48 -0.18
N VAL A 92 5.99 -3.15 -0.26
CA VAL A 92 6.64 -2.66 -1.48
C VAL A 92 7.40 -3.79 -2.15
N GLY A 93 7.18 -3.97 -3.44
CA GLY A 93 7.83 -5.00 -4.23
C GLY A 93 8.50 -4.47 -5.50
N GLY A 94 9.39 -5.29 -6.08
CA GLY A 94 10.18 -4.91 -7.26
C GLY A 94 9.42 -4.90 -8.59
N GLY A 95 8.10 -5.12 -8.56
CA GLY A 95 7.25 -5.23 -9.75
C GLY A 95 7.26 -6.63 -10.38
N GLY A 96 6.11 -7.01 -10.92
CA GLY A 96 5.88 -8.29 -11.62
C GLY A 96 5.94 -8.15 -13.14
N GLU A 97 5.61 -9.23 -13.83
CA GLU A 97 5.58 -9.30 -15.30
C GLU A 97 4.56 -8.34 -15.93
N TRP A 98 3.50 -8.00 -15.20
CA TRP A 98 2.45 -7.09 -15.64
C TRP A 98 2.94 -5.64 -15.86
N LEU A 99 4.10 -5.22 -15.31
CA LEU A 99 4.71 -3.93 -15.64
C LEU A 99 5.02 -3.80 -17.14
N ALA A 100 5.33 -4.91 -17.80
CA ALA A 100 5.53 -4.92 -19.25
C ALA A 100 4.28 -4.48 -20.03
N ARG A 101 3.07 -4.74 -19.51
CA ARG A 101 1.80 -4.28 -20.11
C ARG A 101 1.65 -2.75 -20.03
N LEU A 102 2.35 -2.09 -19.10
CA LEU A 102 2.43 -0.64 -18.99
C LEU A 102 3.61 -0.05 -19.79
N GLY A 103 4.36 -0.88 -20.53
CA GLY A 103 5.58 -0.46 -21.21
C GLY A 103 6.74 -0.15 -20.25
N ILE A 104 6.66 -0.62 -19.01
CA ILE A 104 7.67 -0.36 -17.99
C ILE A 104 8.63 -1.56 -17.91
N ALA A 105 9.92 -1.30 -18.10
CA ALA A 105 11.00 -2.25 -17.90
C ALA A 105 11.76 -1.93 -16.60
N PRO A 106 11.49 -2.62 -15.49
CA PRO A 106 12.13 -2.33 -14.22
C PRO A 106 13.64 -2.62 -14.26
N VAL A 107 14.44 -1.65 -13.86
CA VAL A 107 15.89 -1.78 -13.74
C VAL A 107 16.30 -1.72 -12.27
N LYS A 108 17.39 -2.40 -11.88
CA LYS A 108 17.91 -2.33 -10.50
C LYS A 108 16.84 -2.53 -9.42
N ARG A 109 15.97 -3.53 -9.58
CA ARG A 109 14.76 -3.76 -8.74
C ARG A 109 15.03 -3.69 -7.24
N VAL A 110 16.11 -4.31 -6.76
CA VAL A 110 16.49 -4.27 -5.33
C VAL A 110 16.79 -2.85 -4.87
N ARG A 111 17.51 -2.07 -5.70
CA ARG A 111 17.81 -0.67 -5.42
C ARG A 111 16.53 0.17 -5.38
N ALA A 112 15.65 -0.03 -6.36
CA ALA A 112 14.37 0.68 -6.44
C ALA A 112 13.50 0.44 -5.19
N VAL A 113 13.39 -0.79 -4.73
CA VAL A 113 12.64 -1.12 -3.50
C VAL A 113 13.30 -0.49 -2.27
N ARG A 114 14.63 -0.55 -2.15
CA ARG A 114 15.34 0.07 -1.04
C ARG A 114 15.09 1.58 -0.98
N GLU A 115 15.32 2.29 -2.08
CA GLU A 115 15.14 3.74 -2.14
C GLU A 115 13.66 4.13 -1.93
N ALA A 116 12.74 3.32 -2.45
CA ALA A 116 11.31 3.52 -2.22
C ALA A 116 10.94 3.39 -0.74
N LEU A 117 11.43 2.37 -0.05
CA LEU A 117 11.19 2.18 1.38
C LEU A 117 11.80 3.32 2.22
N GLU A 118 13.01 3.79 1.88
CA GLU A 118 13.62 4.95 2.53
C GLU A 118 12.78 6.21 2.34
N LEU A 119 12.28 6.46 1.12
CA LEU A 119 11.43 7.60 0.80
C LEU A 119 10.06 7.52 1.49
N VAL A 120 9.42 6.35 1.47
CA VAL A 120 8.14 6.15 2.17
C VAL A 120 8.32 6.37 3.67
N HIS A 121 9.37 5.78 4.26
CA HIS A 121 9.64 5.92 5.69
C HIS A 121 9.86 7.40 6.10
N ARG A 122 10.64 8.14 5.32
CA ARG A 122 10.86 9.58 5.55
C ARG A 122 9.60 10.41 5.28
N GLY A 123 8.85 10.07 4.21
CA GLY A 123 7.61 10.76 3.85
C GLY A 123 6.53 10.66 4.93
N VAL A 124 6.39 9.49 5.56
CA VAL A 124 5.41 9.31 6.64
C VAL A 124 5.86 9.95 7.98
N ALA A 125 7.13 10.31 8.12
CA ALA A 125 7.62 11.02 9.30
C ALA A 125 7.22 12.50 9.36
N GLY A 126 6.68 13.07 8.27
CA GLY A 126 6.15 14.44 8.23
C GLY A 126 7.19 15.56 8.29
N ALA A 127 8.48 15.26 8.12
CA ALA A 127 9.54 16.25 8.05
C ALA A 127 9.81 16.68 6.59
N PRO A 128 10.30 17.89 6.33
CA PRO A 128 10.71 18.29 4.99
C PRO A 128 11.66 17.27 4.37
N LEU A 129 11.34 16.80 3.17
CA LEU A 129 12.03 15.70 2.52
C LEU A 129 12.88 16.20 1.36
N THR A 130 14.20 16.08 1.52
CA THR A 130 15.15 16.12 0.41
C THR A 130 15.87 14.77 0.36
N TYR A 131 15.87 14.14 -0.80
CA TYR A 131 16.46 12.82 -1.02
C TYR A 131 17.22 12.78 -2.35
N GLN A 132 18.39 12.22 -2.33
CA GLN A 132 19.20 12.03 -3.52
C GLN A 132 19.70 10.59 -3.56
N GLY A 133 18.95 9.75 -4.27
CA GLY A 133 19.28 8.36 -4.55
C GLY A 133 19.83 8.19 -5.96
N GLU A 134 20.05 6.95 -6.32
CA GLU A 134 20.46 6.55 -7.66
C GLU A 134 19.30 6.60 -8.66
N LEU A 135 18.11 6.19 -8.22
CA LEU A 135 16.90 6.09 -9.06
C LEU A 135 15.88 7.20 -8.75
N TYR A 136 15.80 7.65 -7.52
CA TYR A 136 14.85 8.67 -7.11
C TYR A 136 15.55 9.91 -6.57
N ARG A 137 14.97 11.08 -6.91
CA ARG A 137 15.40 12.37 -6.36
C ARG A 137 14.17 13.17 -5.95
N VAL A 138 14.22 13.77 -4.76
CA VAL A 138 13.15 14.59 -4.20
C VAL A 138 13.77 15.86 -3.63
N TYR A 139 13.19 17.00 -3.93
CA TYR A 139 13.71 18.30 -3.52
C TYR A 139 12.63 19.10 -2.82
N GLY A 140 12.78 19.36 -1.53
CA GLY A 140 11.94 20.27 -0.77
C GLY A 140 10.45 19.85 -0.68
N TYR A 141 10.20 18.56 -0.56
CA TYR A 141 8.84 18.03 -0.38
C TYR A 141 8.44 18.03 1.09
#